data_aea623a8f6f40e910d911b59afdaa605
#
_entry.id   aea623a8f6f40e910d911b59afdaa605
#
_cell.length_a   1.000
_cell.length_b   1.000
_cell.length_c   1.000
_cell.angle_alpha   90.00
_cell.angle_beta   90.00
_cell.angle_gamma   90.00
#
_symmetry.space_group_name_H-M   'P 1'
#
loop_
_entity.id
_entity.type
_entity.pdbx_description
1 polymer ?
#
loop_
_entity_poly.entity_id
_entity_poly.type
_entity_poly.pdbx_seq_one_letter_code
_entity_poly.pdbx_strand_id
1 'polypeptide(L)'
;MKAFGTGRSAGTGGCAHETGDGTNSEHRKPQDGKIDFARFGGPPVELRVVTVPTSRGLEDVVLRLLAGAKPLPLDNIGLSQPNLLALRAVVQKSYGLVLVCGPTGCGKTTTLHSVVRDINTAGRKIW
;
A
#
# COMPACT_ATOMS: atom_id res chain seq x y z
N MET A 1 -5.66 10.59 6.93
CA MET A 1 -4.70 10.32 8.00
C MET A 1 -5.44 10.45 9.32
N LYS A 2 -5.88 9.35 9.92
CA LYS A 2 -6.53 9.37 11.24
C LYS A 2 -5.56 8.76 12.25
N ALA A 3 -5.08 9.59 13.15
CA ALA A 3 -4.34 9.16 14.32
C ALA A 3 -5.34 8.59 15.31
N PHE A 4 -5.15 7.34 15.72
CA PHE A 4 -5.92 6.72 16.81
C PHE A 4 -5.10 6.76 18.08
N GLY A 5 -5.79 7.15 19.13
CA GLY A 5 -5.29 7.51 20.43
C GLY A 5 -4.57 6.40 21.20
N THR A 6 -3.79 6.87 22.14
CA THR A 6 -3.10 6.13 23.19
C THR A 6 -4.09 5.30 24.01
N GLY A 7 -4.18 4.00 23.72
CA GLY A 7 -4.84 3.03 24.58
C GLY A 7 -3.84 2.47 25.58
N ARG A 8 -4.07 2.66 26.89
CA ARG A 8 -3.37 1.93 27.94
C ARG A 8 -3.66 0.44 27.76
N SER A 9 -2.67 -0.34 27.43
CA SER A 9 -2.78 -1.79 27.45
C SER A 9 -2.65 -2.27 28.90
N ALA A 10 -3.77 -2.67 29.47
CA ALA A 10 -3.76 -3.61 30.58
C ALA A 10 -3.82 -5.02 29.98
N GLY A 11 -2.79 -5.81 30.23
CA GLY A 11 -2.85 -7.27 30.24
C GLY A 11 -2.81 -7.99 28.90
N THR A 12 -1.67 -8.61 28.63
CA THR A 12 -1.50 -9.93 27.99
C THR A 12 -2.44 -10.30 26.85
N GLY A 13 -2.15 -9.79 25.68
CA GLY A 13 -2.65 -10.32 24.43
C GLY A 13 -1.58 -10.06 23.40
N GLY A 14 -0.61 -10.98 23.30
CA GLY A 14 0.46 -10.89 22.31
C GLY A 14 -0.16 -10.81 20.92
N CYS A 15 0.00 -9.69 20.23
CA CYS A 15 -0.05 -9.68 18.79
C CYS A 15 1.13 -10.55 18.32
N ALA A 16 0.87 -11.84 18.11
CA ALA A 16 1.82 -12.74 17.52
C ALA A 16 2.11 -12.23 16.11
N HIS A 17 3.23 -11.59 15.96
CA HIS A 17 3.84 -11.31 14.69
C HIS A 17 4.41 -12.64 14.18
N GLU A 18 3.59 -13.44 13.51
CA GLU A 18 4.09 -14.53 12.69
C GLU A 18 4.62 -13.98 11.36
N THR A 19 5.81 -13.39 11.39
CA THR A 19 6.76 -13.62 10.32
C THR A 19 7.23 -15.06 10.50
N GLY A 20 7.21 -15.87 9.45
CA GLY A 20 7.46 -17.31 9.45
C GLY A 20 8.83 -17.77 9.99
N ASP A 21 9.28 -17.18 11.05
CA ASP A 21 10.44 -17.55 11.85
C ASP A 21 10.10 -17.19 13.31
N GLY A 22 9.79 -18.24 14.06
CA GLY A 22 9.32 -18.14 15.43
C GLY A 22 10.25 -17.34 16.32
N THR A 23 9.64 -16.54 17.20
CA THR A 23 10.23 -15.99 18.40
C THR A 23 11.27 -14.89 18.22
N ASN A 24 10.81 -13.62 18.17
CA ASN A 24 11.54 -12.58 18.88
C ASN A 24 10.61 -11.40 19.16
N SER A 25 9.94 -11.41 20.29
CA SER A 25 9.36 -10.22 20.90
C SER A 25 10.47 -9.39 21.56
N GLU A 26 11.40 -8.87 20.76
CA GLU A 26 12.37 -7.90 21.26
C GLU A 26 11.69 -6.54 21.41
N HIS A 27 11.06 -6.29 22.55
CA HIS A 27 10.43 -5.01 22.92
C HIS A 27 11.40 -3.80 22.94
N ARG A 28 12.66 -4.00 22.58
CA ARG A 28 13.71 -2.97 22.65
C ARG A 28 14.13 -2.42 21.30
N LYS A 29 13.63 -2.98 20.20
CA LYS A 29 13.99 -2.54 18.84
C LYS A 29 12.76 -2.19 18.04
N PRO A 30 12.82 -1.18 17.16
CA PRO A 30 11.75 -0.94 16.21
C PRO A 30 11.49 -2.18 15.35
N GLN A 31 10.24 -2.53 15.16
CA GLN A 31 9.81 -3.66 14.34
C GLN A 31 8.86 -3.19 13.25
N ASP A 32 8.97 -3.77 12.06
CA ASP A 32 8.08 -3.52 10.92
C ASP A 32 7.52 -4.86 10.42
N GLY A 33 6.23 -4.92 10.22
CA GLY A 33 5.57 -6.13 9.78
C GLY A 33 4.27 -5.87 9.04
N LYS A 34 3.70 -6.96 8.53
CA LYS A 34 2.42 -6.95 7.80
C LYS A 34 1.47 -7.95 8.43
N ILE A 35 0.22 -7.55 8.55
CA ILE A 35 -0.87 -8.41 8.99
C ILE A 35 -1.89 -8.52 7.87
N ASP A 36 -2.12 -9.74 7.40
CA ASP A 36 -3.20 -10.06 6.46
C ASP A 36 -4.44 -10.44 7.25
N PHE A 37 -5.42 -9.55 7.28
CA PHE A 37 -6.67 -9.77 8.02
C PHE A 37 -7.53 -10.89 7.47
N ALA A 38 -7.38 -11.25 6.19
CA ALA A 38 -8.11 -12.36 5.59
C ALA A 38 -7.78 -13.69 6.26
N ARG A 39 -6.55 -13.88 6.78
CA ARG A 39 -6.15 -15.08 7.52
C ARG A 39 -6.88 -15.28 8.84
N PHE A 40 -7.44 -14.20 9.38
CA PHE A 40 -8.19 -14.23 10.65
C PHE A 40 -9.71 -14.19 10.43
N GLY A 41 -10.19 -14.48 9.21
CA GLY A 41 -11.62 -14.46 8.87
C GLY A 41 -12.21 -13.05 8.74
N GLY A 42 -11.36 -12.03 8.69
CA GLY A 42 -11.75 -10.64 8.49
C GLY A 42 -11.84 -10.24 7.00
N PRO A 43 -12.11 -8.96 6.72
CA PRO A 43 -12.12 -8.45 5.36
C PRO A 43 -10.72 -8.58 4.72
N PRO A 44 -10.62 -8.66 3.37
CA PRO A 44 -9.36 -8.79 2.65
C PRO A 44 -8.60 -7.45 2.67
N VAL A 45 -8.05 -7.12 3.82
CA VAL A 45 -7.29 -5.89 4.08
C VAL A 45 -5.95 -6.26 4.67
N GLU A 46 -4.89 -5.68 4.12
CA GLU A 46 -3.53 -5.78 4.65
C GLU A 46 -3.24 -4.57 5.54
N LEU A 47 -2.67 -4.82 6.71
CA LEU A 47 -2.19 -3.79 7.63
C LEU A 47 -0.67 -3.82 7.65
N ARG A 48 -0.05 -2.67 7.48
CA ARG A 48 1.35 -2.47 7.85
C ARG A 48 1.42 -1.99 9.28
N VAL A 49 2.21 -2.67 10.09
CA VAL A 49 2.40 -2.40 11.51
C VAL A 49 3.85 -2.02 11.76
N VAL A 50 4.06 -0.90 12.42
CA VAL A 50 5.39 -0.48 12.89
C VAL A 50 5.29 -0.27 14.39
N THR A 51 6.17 -0.93 15.16
CA THR A 51 6.31 -0.69 16.58
C THR A 51 7.61 0.05 16.85
N VAL A 52 7.56 1.04 17.72
CA VAL A 52 8.72 1.84 18.10
C VAL A 52 8.81 1.88 19.61
N PRO A 53 9.90 1.39 20.22
CA PRO A 53 10.10 1.49 21.66
C PRO A 53 10.16 2.95 22.10
N THR A 54 9.48 3.25 23.20
CA THR A 54 9.49 4.56 23.84
C THR A 54 10.12 4.49 25.22
N SER A 55 10.18 5.63 25.92
CA SER A 55 10.66 5.69 27.30
C SER A 55 9.77 4.86 28.24
N ARG A 56 10.34 4.35 29.32
CA ARG A 56 9.67 3.57 30.38
C ARG A 56 9.16 2.18 29.95
N GLY A 57 9.75 1.55 28.92
CA GLY A 57 9.36 0.22 28.47
C GLY A 57 7.99 0.16 27.80
N LEU A 58 7.52 1.28 27.28
CA LEU A 58 6.30 1.37 26.45
C LEU A 58 6.68 1.28 24.97
N GLU A 59 5.69 0.99 24.14
CA GLU A 59 5.83 0.94 22.68
C GLU A 59 4.72 1.77 22.03
N ASP A 60 5.11 2.55 21.02
CA ASP A 60 4.16 3.18 20.12
C ASP A 60 3.92 2.26 18.92
N VAL A 61 2.66 2.10 18.54
CA VAL A 61 2.26 1.28 17.41
C VAL A 61 1.62 2.15 16.34
N VAL A 62 2.19 2.12 15.14
CA VAL A 62 1.66 2.79 13.96
C VAL A 62 1.05 1.75 13.03
N LEU A 63 -0.24 1.85 12.79
CA LEU A 63 -0.98 0.97 11.89
C LEU A 63 -1.37 1.72 10.63
N ARG A 64 -1.05 1.16 9.45
CA ARG A 64 -1.48 1.69 8.17
C ARG A 64 -2.32 0.63 7.45
N LEU A 65 -3.54 0.98 7.13
CA LEU A 65 -4.40 0.18 6.27
C LEU A 65 -3.90 0.26 4.83
N LEU A 66 -3.54 -0.88 4.26
CA LEU A 66 -3.23 -1.03 2.85
C LEU A 66 -4.48 -1.63 2.19
N ALA A 67 -5.44 -0.77 1.85
CA ALA A 67 -6.54 -1.20 1.02
C ALA A 67 -5.98 -1.51 -0.37
N GLY A 68 -6.03 -2.78 -0.77
CA GLY A 68 -5.69 -3.21 -2.12
C GLY A 68 -6.68 -2.62 -3.12
N ALA A 69 -6.50 -1.36 -3.47
CA ALA A 69 -7.32 -0.73 -4.49
C ALA A 69 -7.05 -1.44 -5.82
N LYS A 70 -8.07 -2.09 -6.38
CA LYS A 70 -7.97 -2.61 -7.74
C LYS A 70 -7.68 -1.44 -8.69
N PRO A 71 -6.74 -1.59 -9.64
CA PRO A 71 -6.46 -0.53 -10.60
C PRO A 71 -7.73 -0.10 -11.32
N LEU A 72 -7.99 1.20 -11.33
CA LEU A 72 -9.12 1.76 -12.08
C LEU A 72 -8.89 1.59 -13.59
N PRO A 73 -9.95 1.41 -14.38
CA PRO A 73 -9.85 1.54 -15.83
C PRO A 73 -9.32 2.92 -16.19
N LEU A 74 -8.51 3.01 -17.25
CA LEU A 74 -7.92 4.28 -17.69
C LEU A 74 -8.99 5.35 -18.02
N ASP A 75 -10.16 4.91 -18.48
CA ASP A 75 -11.30 5.78 -18.78
C ASP A 75 -11.91 6.44 -17.52
N ASN A 76 -11.69 5.85 -16.35
CA ASN A 76 -12.31 6.28 -15.09
C ASN A 76 -11.38 7.11 -14.18
N ILE A 77 -10.19 7.49 -14.65
CA ILE A 77 -9.25 8.29 -13.85
C ILE A 77 -9.52 9.80 -13.90
N GLY A 78 -10.56 10.23 -14.64
CA GLY A 78 -10.97 11.63 -14.70
C GLY A 78 -10.22 12.50 -15.71
N LEU A 79 -9.55 11.90 -16.70
CA LEU A 79 -8.95 12.63 -17.81
C LEU A 79 -10.02 13.09 -18.81
N SER A 80 -9.81 14.27 -19.42
CA SER A 80 -10.61 14.69 -20.59
C SER A 80 -10.35 13.74 -21.78
N GLN A 81 -11.34 13.57 -22.64
CA GLN A 81 -11.24 12.68 -23.81
C GLN A 81 -10.01 12.95 -24.69
N PRO A 82 -9.68 14.20 -25.03
CA PRO A 82 -8.46 14.47 -25.80
C PRO A 82 -7.19 14.00 -25.09
N ASN A 83 -7.08 14.24 -23.78
CA ASN A 83 -5.92 13.84 -23.01
C ASN A 83 -5.83 12.32 -22.84
N LEU A 84 -6.96 11.64 -22.71
CA LEU A 84 -7.01 10.17 -22.65
C LEU A 84 -6.50 9.54 -23.95
N LEU A 85 -6.97 10.04 -25.09
CA LEU A 85 -6.52 9.56 -26.41
C LEU A 85 -5.03 9.84 -26.63
N ALA A 86 -4.55 11.02 -26.26
CA ALA A 86 -3.14 11.38 -26.35
C ALA A 86 -2.27 10.47 -25.46
N LEU A 87 -2.70 10.22 -24.23
CA LEU A 87 -2.01 9.32 -23.31
C LEU A 87 -1.94 7.89 -23.87
N ARG A 88 -3.05 7.34 -24.37
CA ARG A 88 -3.08 6.02 -25.02
C ARG A 88 -2.12 5.94 -26.20
N ALA A 89 -2.09 6.95 -27.04
CA ALA A 89 -1.19 7.00 -28.18
C ALA A 89 0.29 6.99 -27.77
N VAL A 90 0.63 7.67 -26.68
CA VAL A 90 2.01 7.72 -26.15
C VAL A 90 2.41 6.41 -25.50
N VAL A 91 1.57 5.81 -24.66
CA VAL A 91 1.94 4.59 -23.91
C VAL A 91 1.92 3.32 -24.77
N GLN A 92 1.34 3.37 -25.96
CA GLN A 92 1.40 2.27 -26.93
C GLN A 92 2.71 2.20 -27.70
N LYS A 93 3.52 3.27 -27.68
CA LYS A 93 4.82 3.26 -28.36
C LYS A 93 5.76 2.24 -27.72
N SER A 94 6.62 1.64 -28.53
CA SER A 94 7.59 0.63 -28.09
C SER A 94 8.81 1.20 -27.39
N TYR A 95 9.01 2.52 -27.44
CA TYR A 95 10.12 3.23 -26.81
C TYR A 95 9.68 4.62 -26.33
N GLY A 96 10.39 5.16 -25.38
CA GLY A 96 10.13 6.49 -24.84
C GLY A 96 10.16 6.51 -23.31
N LEU A 97 9.92 7.69 -22.76
CA LEU A 97 9.83 7.93 -21.34
C LEU A 97 8.55 8.72 -21.05
N VAL A 98 7.75 8.24 -20.12
CA VAL A 98 6.56 8.92 -19.61
C VAL A 98 6.77 9.27 -18.15
N LEU A 99 6.74 10.57 -17.82
CA LEU A 99 6.90 11.06 -16.47
C LEU A 99 5.55 11.48 -15.88
N VAL A 100 5.25 10.99 -14.69
CA VAL A 100 4.06 11.36 -13.92
C VAL A 100 4.51 12.09 -12.66
N CYS A 101 4.38 13.41 -12.64
CA CYS A 101 4.84 14.28 -11.56
C CYS A 101 3.68 14.90 -10.80
N GLY A 102 3.92 15.25 -9.54
CA GLY A 102 2.94 15.94 -8.70
C GLY A 102 3.17 15.70 -7.21
N PRO A 103 2.49 16.42 -6.32
CA PRO A 103 2.61 16.29 -4.88
C PRO A 103 2.10 14.93 -4.36
N THR A 104 2.33 14.66 -3.08
CA THR A 104 1.83 13.45 -2.43
C THR A 104 0.30 13.42 -2.44
N GLY A 105 -0.29 12.29 -2.78
CA GLY A 105 -1.75 12.10 -2.79
C GLY A 105 -2.48 12.59 -4.04
N CYS A 106 -1.79 13.16 -5.05
CA CYS A 106 -2.43 13.67 -6.28
C CYS A 106 -2.82 12.58 -7.30
N GLY A 107 -2.65 11.29 -6.98
CA GLY A 107 -3.09 10.20 -7.85
C GLY A 107 -2.01 9.63 -8.81
N LYS A 108 -0.72 9.97 -8.66
CA LYS A 108 0.36 9.44 -9.51
C LYS A 108 0.34 7.92 -9.65
N THR A 109 0.32 7.23 -8.53
CA THR A 109 0.32 5.77 -8.48
C THR A 109 -0.94 5.19 -9.09
N THR A 110 -2.10 5.81 -8.86
CA THR A 110 -3.38 5.41 -9.46
C THR A 110 -3.32 5.51 -10.97
N THR A 111 -2.82 6.64 -11.49
CA THR A 111 -2.65 6.85 -12.93
C THR A 111 -1.70 5.82 -13.55
N LEU A 112 -0.54 5.58 -12.93
CA LEU A 112 0.43 4.59 -13.40
C LEU A 112 -0.16 3.18 -13.42
N HIS A 113 -0.87 2.76 -12.36
CA HIS A 113 -1.51 1.45 -12.31
C HIS A 113 -2.60 1.31 -13.38
N SER A 114 -3.37 2.38 -13.66
CA SER A 114 -4.38 2.38 -14.71
C SER A 114 -3.76 2.27 -16.11
N VAL A 115 -2.65 2.98 -16.33
CA VAL A 115 -1.87 2.88 -17.58
C VAL A 115 -1.31 1.48 -17.76
N VAL A 116 -0.64 0.92 -16.74
CA VAL A 116 -0.09 -0.43 -16.79
C VAL A 116 -1.19 -1.45 -17.07
N ARG A 117 -2.35 -1.31 -16.44
CA ARG A 117 -3.51 -2.18 -16.71
C ARG A 117 -4.00 -2.08 -18.14
N ASP A 118 -4.04 -0.88 -18.73
CA ASP A 118 -4.51 -0.64 -20.11
C ASP A 118 -3.57 -1.28 -21.14
N ILE A 119 -2.25 -1.26 -20.89
CA ILE A 119 -1.25 -1.82 -21.81
C ILE A 119 -0.91 -3.29 -21.53
N ASN A 120 -1.36 -3.86 -20.41
CA ASN A 120 -1.08 -5.24 -20.03
C ASN A 120 -1.94 -6.22 -20.83
N THR A 121 -1.41 -6.67 -21.94
CA THR A 121 -2.03 -7.67 -22.83
C THR A 121 -1.23 -8.97 -22.82
N ALA A 122 -1.86 -10.09 -23.22
CA ALA A 122 -1.21 -11.40 -23.23
C ALA A 122 0.10 -11.47 -24.05
N GLY A 123 0.25 -10.58 -25.03
CA GLY A 123 1.44 -10.51 -25.89
C GLY A 123 2.52 -9.52 -25.42
N ARG A 124 2.30 -8.79 -24.31
CA ARG A 124 3.23 -7.76 -23.84
C ARG A 124 3.68 -8.07 -22.41
N LYS A 125 4.98 -8.26 -22.23
CA LYS A 125 5.58 -8.45 -20.91
C LYS A 125 5.95 -7.09 -20.30
N ILE A 126 5.45 -6.83 -19.10
CA ILE A 126 5.73 -5.62 -18.32
C ILE A 126 6.60 -6.02 -17.13
N TRP A 127 7.67 -5.27 -16.90
CA TRP A 127 8.64 -5.53 -15.83
C TRP A 127 8.50 -4.53 -14.68
#